data_a65f52d93170983c550aa3dbc91d4768
#
_entry.id   a65f52d93170983c550aa3dbc91d4768
#
_cell.length_a   1.000
_cell.length_b   1.000
_cell.length_c   1.000
_cell.angle_alpha   90.00
_cell.angle_beta   90.00
_cell.angle_gamma   90.00
#
_symmetry.space_group_name_H-M   'P 1'
#
loop_
_entity.id
_entity.type
_entity.pdbx_description
1 polymer ?
#
loop_
_entity_poly.entity_id
_entity_poly.type
_entity_poly.pdbx_seq_one_letter_code
_entity_poly.pdbx_strand_id
1 'polypeptide(L)'
;MNIDIGKFAGFCDGVKYAVENTFSQAVKSENEIYVDGHLIHNPQTLDMLKNSGVNTYEDKEDISILDGKTVIIRAHGVSPERRDILSKHAKKLVNLTCKYVAKTQGLVKKYSLLGYRIIVIGNPVHPEIIGICGFADDVFVIYKDSDLDNLPNDEKKVLIVAQTTLQKDTFYKFVSKIKDKYKDSEIIIKDTICEATEQRQNEILDIAKRNDVVLVIGGSESSNTKNLYKIASDIRPTFYVEYKEDLNDLDLSSYRNVGIMAGASTPDWLIEEVAQTIKDKYASSLAKFFSNIFDFLNYGYIFFSVGAFLMSYAVYDILSQTFQYQIGIITASYYLYTSLSNGYSNYTIRISDKKRYMFYNKYKSFFMSIIFISCINMFYFSYKMGVEILMLTLLSSLLGIGYNMSFKRQSKFDNSLFFCIFKKLIPFKAIVISIAVTILLNGSIFILHNNIIKEKFFAYLFSSSIVFIFMFIRQALIEIKFSQSDKIAGAITLTSYIEPKKLTFIIGIVPIIPILFMFIGIIMGKFSLSNNIKYLIPIFYSGIISFIAIRRNAITISRHLFSFLIDSPLYILFLAALI
;
A
#
# COMPACT_ATOMS: atom_id res chain seq x y z
N MET A 1 4.62 25.88 -5.34
CA MET A 1 3.37 25.39 -4.74
C MET A 1 3.69 24.29 -3.74
N ASN A 2 3.22 24.41 -2.50
CA ASN A 2 3.36 23.41 -1.44
C ASN A 2 2.10 22.55 -1.40
N ILE A 3 2.26 21.24 -1.23
CA ILE A 3 1.14 20.30 -1.10
C ILE A 3 1.18 19.69 0.30
N ASP A 4 0.07 19.83 1.01
CA ASP A 4 -0.13 19.33 2.37
C ASP A 4 -1.22 18.24 2.34
N ILE A 5 -0.81 16.99 2.48
CA ILE A 5 -1.72 15.84 2.44
C ILE A 5 -2.10 15.45 3.87
N GLY A 6 -3.40 15.31 4.13
CA GLY A 6 -3.91 14.88 5.42
C GLY A 6 -3.39 13.50 5.82
N LYS A 7 -3.05 13.35 7.09
CA LYS A 7 -2.54 12.10 7.67
C LYS A 7 -3.57 10.98 7.63
N PHE A 8 -4.86 11.32 7.76
CA PHE A 8 -5.97 10.37 7.70
C PHE A 8 -6.64 10.31 6.33
N ALA A 9 -6.07 10.96 5.29
CA ALA A 9 -6.55 10.83 3.92
C ALA A 9 -6.40 9.37 3.44
N GLY A 10 -7.43 8.84 2.76
CA GLY A 10 -7.38 7.50 2.19
C GLY A 10 -8.22 6.45 2.93
N PHE A 11 -8.04 5.17 2.57
CA PHE A 11 -8.84 4.08 3.11
C PHE A 11 -8.84 4.04 4.65
N CYS A 12 -10.04 3.97 5.25
CA CYS A 12 -10.15 3.57 6.65
C CYS A 12 -9.97 2.06 6.81
N ASP A 13 -9.74 1.60 8.05
CA ASP A 13 -9.53 0.16 8.33
C ASP A 13 -10.68 -0.71 7.85
N GLY A 14 -11.94 -0.24 7.97
CA GLY A 14 -13.12 -0.98 7.54
C GLY A 14 -13.19 -1.17 6.03
N VAL A 15 -12.95 -0.10 5.28
CA VAL A 15 -12.89 -0.13 3.81
C VAL A 15 -11.70 -0.95 3.33
N LYS A 16 -10.53 -0.75 3.92
CA LYS A 16 -9.33 -1.53 3.62
C LYS A 16 -9.56 -3.02 3.80
N TYR A 17 -10.16 -3.42 4.94
CA TYR A 17 -10.52 -4.79 5.21
C TYR A 17 -11.46 -5.37 4.15
N ALA A 18 -12.54 -4.65 3.78
CA ALA A 18 -13.50 -5.11 2.79
C ALA A 18 -12.86 -5.28 1.40
N VAL A 19 -12.08 -4.29 0.95
CA VAL A 19 -11.43 -4.30 -0.37
C VAL A 19 -10.38 -5.42 -0.44
N GLU A 20 -9.46 -5.50 0.52
CA GLU A 20 -8.40 -6.52 0.54
C GLU A 20 -8.96 -7.95 0.60
N ASN A 21 -10.01 -8.18 1.40
CA ASN A 21 -10.64 -9.51 1.48
C ASN A 21 -11.39 -9.85 0.20
N THR A 22 -12.09 -8.91 -0.44
CA THR A 22 -12.74 -9.14 -1.73
C THR A 22 -11.72 -9.57 -2.80
N PHE A 23 -10.60 -8.87 -2.92
CA PHE A 23 -9.52 -9.27 -3.83
C PHE A 23 -8.93 -10.65 -3.44
N SER A 24 -8.76 -10.93 -2.14
CA SER A 24 -8.30 -12.24 -1.68
C SER A 24 -9.26 -13.37 -2.07
N GLN A 25 -10.57 -13.14 -1.98
CA GLN A 25 -11.56 -14.10 -2.47
C GLN A 25 -11.47 -14.25 -4.00
N ALA A 26 -11.33 -13.15 -4.74
CA ALA A 26 -11.15 -13.18 -6.20
C ALA A 26 -9.93 -14.00 -6.65
N VAL A 27 -8.87 -14.02 -5.84
CA VAL A 27 -7.67 -14.84 -6.09
C VAL A 27 -7.90 -16.33 -5.78
N LYS A 28 -8.66 -16.64 -4.74
CA LYS A 28 -8.79 -18.00 -4.19
C LYS A 28 -9.99 -18.77 -4.71
N SER A 29 -11.00 -18.08 -5.21
CA SER A 29 -12.26 -18.71 -5.62
C SER A 29 -12.17 -19.26 -7.03
N GLU A 30 -12.61 -20.49 -7.21
CA GLU A 30 -12.86 -21.10 -8.52
C GLU A 30 -14.24 -20.70 -9.07
N ASN A 31 -15.13 -20.20 -8.21
CA ASN A 31 -16.46 -19.74 -8.61
C ASN A 31 -16.45 -18.25 -8.89
N GLU A 32 -17.39 -17.80 -9.71
CA GLU A 32 -17.67 -16.37 -9.89
C GLU A 32 -18.03 -15.71 -8.57
N ILE A 33 -17.62 -14.45 -8.44
CA ILE A 33 -17.82 -13.67 -7.23
C ILE A 33 -18.72 -12.49 -7.52
N TYR A 34 -19.72 -12.33 -6.69
CA TYR A 34 -20.65 -11.21 -6.71
C TYR A 34 -20.61 -10.45 -5.39
N VAL A 35 -20.66 -9.15 -5.45
CA VAL A 35 -20.87 -8.27 -4.29
C VAL A 35 -22.30 -7.79 -4.32
N ASP A 36 -23.00 -7.86 -3.19
CA ASP A 36 -24.37 -7.38 -3.03
C ASP A 36 -24.36 -5.83 -2.98
N GLY A 37 -24.60 -5.20 -4.12
CA GLY A 37 -24.42 -3.78 -4.36
C GLY A 37 -22.95 -3.34 -4.44
N HIS A 38 -22.71 -2.05 -4.44
CA HIS A 38 -21.34 -1.50 -4.48
C HIS A 38 -20.61 -1.81 -3.16
N LEU A 39 -19.44 -2.47 -3.25
CA LEU A 39 -18.61 -2.78 -2.07
C LEU A 39 -18.31 -1.55 -1.24
N ILE A 40 -17.96 -0.46 -1.92
CA ILE A 40 -17.65 0.89 -1.40
C ILE A 40 -18.05 1.93 -2.43
N HIS A 41 -18.17 3.20 -2.02
CA HIS A 41 -18.46 4.32 -2.93
C HIS A 41 -17.17 4.94 -3.48
N ASN A 42 -16.48 4.22 -4.39
CA ASN A 42 -15.34 4.73 -5.15
C ASN A 42 -15.27 4.05 -6.52
N PRO A 43 -15.52 4.78 -7.63
CA PRO A 43 -15.61 4.21 -8.97
C PRO A 43 -14.32 3.49 -9.39
N GLN A 44 -13.15 4.08 -9.14
CA GLN A 44 -11.86 3.51 -9.54
C GLN A 44 -11.60 2.14 -8.88
N THR A 45 -11.98 2.00 -7.60
CA THR A 45 -11.86 0.73 -6.88
C THR A 45 -12.85 -0.30 -7.42
N LEU A 46 -14.08 0.11 -7.76
CA LEU A 46 -15.09 -0.77 -8.36
C LEU A 46 -14.64 -1.28 -9.73
N ASP A 47 -14.07 -0.41 -10.57
CA ASP A 47 -13.50 -0.80 -11.88
C ASP A 47 -12.37 -1.81 -11.71
N MET A 48 -11.52 -1.64 -10.70
CA MET A 48 -10.45 -2.60 -10.42
C MET A 48 -11.01 -3.96 -9.97
N LEU A 49 -12.04 -3.98 -9.14
CA LEU A 49 -12.72 -5.21 -8.71
C LEU A 49 -13.33 -5.93 -9.93
N LYS A 50 -14.03 -5.20 -10.80
CA LYS A 50 -14.60 -5.74 -12.04
C LYS A 50 -13.52 -6.34 -12.94
N ASN A 51 -12.41 -5.64 -13.14
CA ASN A 51 -11.28 -6.14 -13.92
C ASN A 51 -10.59 -7.37 -13.28
N SER A 52 -10.84 -7.61 -11.99
CA SER A 52 -10.35 -8.79 -11.25
C SER A 52 -11.35 -9.94 -11.22
N GLY A 53 -12.46 -9.84 -11.95
CA GLY A 53 -13.48 -10.87 -12.04
C GLY A 53 -14.47 -10.86 -10.86
N VAL A 54 -14.62 -9.72 -10.18
CA VAL A 54 -15.65 -9.51 -9.15
C VAL A 54 -16.80 -8.71 -9.76
N ASN A 55 -17.97 -9.27 -9.79
CA ASN A 55 -19.18 -8.66 -10.32
C ASN A 55 -19.96 -7.95 -9.20
N THR A 56 -20.72 -6.92 -9.57
CA THR A 56 -21.70 -6.30 -8.68
C THR A 56 -23.08 -6.87 -8.99
N TYR A 57 -23.82 -7.29 -7.97
CA TYR A 57 -25.22 -7.67 -8.08
C TYR A 57 -26.08 -6.47 -7.67
N GLU A 58 -27.01 -6.07 -8.51
CA GLU A 58 -27.98 -5.01 -8.22
C GLU A 58 -29.38 -5.61 -7.95
N ASP A 59 -30.17 -5.00 -7.04
CA ASP A 59 -31.49 -5.50 -6.65
C ASP A 59 -32.51 -5.61 -7.79
N LYS A 60 -32.22 -5.03 -8.94
CA LYS A 60 -33.05 -5.11 -10.16
C LYS A 60 -32.81 -6.37 -10.98
N GLU A 61 -31.72 -7.09 -10.70
CA GLU A 61 -31.35 -8.32 -11.41
C GLU A 61 -32.05 -9.53 -10.78
N ASP A 62 -32.20 -10.60 -11.57
CA ASP A 62 -32.71 -11.86 -11.05
C ASP A 62 -31.74 -12.46 -10.03
N ILE A 63 -32.24 -12.73 -8.83
CA ILE A 63 -31.42 -13.25 -7.72
C ILE A 63 -30.84 -14.65 -8.02
N SER A 64 -31.45 -15.41 -8.93
CA SER A 64 -30.92 -16.70 -9.37
C SER A 64 -29.52 -16.63 -9.99
N ILE A 65 -29.08 -15.42 -10.41
CA ILE A 65 -27.71 -15.17 -10.87
C ILE A 65 -26.67 -15.52 -9.80
N LEU A 66 -27.04 -15.46 -8.52
CA LEU A 66 -26.18 -15.74 -7.38
C LEU A 66 -26.10 -17.25 -7.04
N ASP A 67 -26.92 -18.10 -7.68
CA ASP A 67 -26.98 -19.52 -7.38
C ASP A 67 -25.64 -20.21 -7.62
N GLY A 68 -25.14 -20.86 -6.57
CA GLY A 68 -23.89 -21.59 -6.61
C GLY A 68 -22.63 -20.69 -6.65
N LYS A 69 -22.77 -19.36 -6.55
CA LYS A 69 -21.66 -18.40 -6.59
C LYS A 69 -21.13 -18.07 -5.19
N THR A 70 -19.99 -17.37 -5.14
CA THR A 70 -19.50 -16.72 -3.92
C THR A 70 -20.10 -15.32 -3.84
N VAL A 71 -20.89 -15.05 -2.80
CA VAL A 71 -21.50 -13.73 -2.58
C VAL A 71 -20.87 -13.02 -1.42
N ILE A 72 -20.60 -11.73 -1.60
CA ILE A 72 -19.95 -10.85 -0.62
C ILE A 72 -20.95 -9.80 -0.16
N ILE A 73 -21.17 -9.73 1.15
CA ILE A 73 -21.89 -8.63 1.79
C ILE A 73 -20.93 -7.44 1.89
N ARG A 74 -21.34 -6.30 1.34
CA ARG A 74 -20.59 -5.04 1.29
C ARG A 74 -20.25 -4.44 2.67
N ALA A 75 -19.33 -3.48 2.71
CA ALA A 75 -18.89 -2.84 3.95
C ALA A 75 -20.00 -2.13 4.74
N HIS A 76 -21.06 -1.69 4.07
CA HIS A 76 -22.25 -1.03 4.66
C HIS A 76 -23.15 -1.99 5.44
N GLY A 77 -22.95 -3.31 5.28
CA GLY A 77 -23.84 -4.31 5.84
C GLY A 77 -25.19 -4.39 5.12
N VAL A 78 -26.00 -5.34 5.55
CA VAL A 78 -27.37 -5.58 5.05
C VAL A 78 -28.29 -5.91 6.22
N SER A 79 -29.62 -5.88 6.00
CA SER A 79 -30.61 -6.33 6.97
C SER A 79 -30.53 -7.84 7.18
N PRO A 80 -31.05 -8.38 8.30
CA PRO A 80 -31.17 -9.84 8.54
C PRO A 80 -31.92 -10.53 7.41
N GLU A 81 -33.05 -9.98 6.97
CA GLU A 81 -33.85 -10.52 5.88
C GLU A 81 -33.04 -10.65 4.57
N ARG A 82 -32.34 -9.57 4.19
CA ARG A 82 -31.47 -9.59 2.99
C ARG A 82 -30.38 -10.64 3.11
N ARG A 83 -29.78 -10.75 4.29
CA ARG A 83 -28.73 -11.76 4.55
C ARG A 83 -29.28 -13.19 4.38
N ASP A 84 -30.48 -13.45 4.88
CA ASP A 84 -31.11 -14.76 4.78
C ASP A 84 -31.43 -15.10 3.31
N ILE A 85 -31.91 -14.15 2.53
CA ILE A 85 -32.12 -14.31 1.09
C ILE A 85 -30.79 -14.64 0.40
N LEU A 86 -29.72 -13.84 0.61
CA LEU A 86 -28.42 -14.10 0.01
C LEU A 86 -27.83 -15.45 0.41
N SER A 87 -28.05 -15.89 1.66
CA SER A 87 -27.55 -17.17 2.15
C SER A 87 -28.22 -18.39 1.51
N LYS A 88 -29.46 -18.26 1.03
CA LYS A 88 -30.17 -19.33 0.34
C LYS A 88 -29.64 -19.58 -1.08
N HIS A 89 -29.18 -18.54 -1.75
CA HIS A 89 -28.70 -18.60 -3.14
C HIS A 89 -27.17 -18.82 -3.23
N ALA A 90 -26.43 -18.24 -2.31
CA ALA A 90 -24.96 -18.31 -2.35
C ALA A 90 -24.44 -19.69 -1.97
N LYS A 91 -23.51 -20.25 -2.76
CA LYS A 91 -22.68 -21.40 -2.33
C LYS A 91 -21.80 -21.04 -1.15
N LYS A 92 -21.31 -19.81 -1.12
CA LYS A 92 -20.50 -19.25 -0.04
C LYS A 92 -20.88 -17.79 0.17
N LEU A 93 -21.31 -17.46 1.38
CA LEU A 93 -21.58 -16.08 1.77
C LEU A 93 -20.42 -15.54 2.61
N VAL A 94 -19.81 -14.45 2.18
CA VAL A 94 -18.69 -13.77 2.86
C VAL A 94 -19.18 -12.44 3.39
N ASN A 95 -19.21 -12.28 4.69
CA ASN A 95 -19.66 -11.02 5.31
C ASN A 95 -18.47 -10.09 5.56
N LEU A 96 -18.41 -8.96 4.83
CA LEU A 96 -17.40 -7.93 4.98
C LEU A 96 -17.94 -6.63 5.57
N THR A 97 -19.05 -6.70 6.30
CA THR A 97 -19.63 -5.57 7.04
C THR A 97 -18.56 -4.95 7.95
N CYS A 98 -18.41 -3.62 7.87
CA CYS A 98 -17.50 -2.88 8.73
C CYS A 98 -17.83 -3.11 10.21
N LYS A 99 -16.81 -3.31 11.05
CA LYS A 99 -16.99 -3.56 12.50
C LYS A 99 -17.82 -2.50 13.22
N TYR A 100 -17.73 -1.23 12.80
CA TYR A 100 -18.50 -0.13 13.40
C TYR A 100 -19.98 -0.23 13.00
N VAL A 101 -20.26 -0.54 11.74
CA VAL A 101 -21.64 -0.78 11.26
C VAL A 101 -22.23 -2.01 11.97
N ALA A 102 -21.50 -3.11 12.03
CA ALA A 102 -21.95 -4.34 12.72
C ALA A 102 -22.22 -4.08 14.21
N LYS A 103 -21.40 -3.25 14.88
CA LYS A 103 -21.64 -2.82 16.26
C LYS A 103 -22.95 -2.04 16.39
N THR A 104 -23.24 -1.11 15.47
CA THR A 104 -24.49 -0.35 15.45
C THR A 104 -25.68 -1.25 15.23
N GLN A 105 -25.62 -2.18 14.26
CA GLN A 105 -26.64 -3.19 14.02
C GLN A 105 -26.90 -4.03 15.27
N GLY A 106 -25.85 -4.46 15.97
CA GLY A 106 -25.97 -5.20 17.23
C GLY A 106 -26.62 -4.40 18.36
N LEU A 107 -26.31 -3.11 18.47
CA LEU A 107 -26.96 -2.22 19.43
C LEU A 107 -28.46 -2.07 19.14
N VAL A 108 -28.80 -1.78 17.89
CA VAL A 108 -30.19 -1.62 17.43
C VAL A 108 -30.99 -2.88 17.74
N LYS A 109 -30.47 -4.06 17.35
CA LYS A 109 -31.12 -5.36 17.65
C LYS A 109 -31.34 -5.55 19.16
N LYS A 110 -30.30 -5.30 19.97
CA LYS A 110 -30.38 -5.48 21.43
C LYS A 110 -31.46 -4.61 22.06
N TYR A 111 -31.50 -3.32 21.72
CA TYR A 111 -32.43 -2.38 22.35
C TYR A 111 -33.86 -2.54 21.78
N SER A 112 -34.02 -2.92 20.51
CA SER A 112 -35.32 -3.30 19.97
C SER A 112 -35.95 -4.46 20.74
N LEU A 113 -35.15 -5.50 21.04
CA LEU A 113 -35.63 -6.65 21.87
C LEU A 113 -35.94 -6.25 23.31
N LEU A 114 -35.41 -5.14 23.80
CA LEU A 114 -35.73 -4.58 25.13
C LEU A 114 -36.93 -3.61 25.09
N GLY A 115 -37.60 -3.49 23.96
CA GLY A 115 -38.80 -2.67 23.79
C GLY A 115 -38.54 -1.19 23.57
N TYR A 116 -37.28 -0.79 23.23
CA TYR A 116 -36.96 0.58 22.90
C TYR A 116 -37.38 0.91 21.47
N ARG A 117 -37.94 2.10 21.27
CA ARG A 117 -38.02 2.74 19.96
C ARG A 117 -36.63 3.13 19.51
N ILE A 118 -36.34 2.85 18.25
CA ILE A 118 -35.03 3.16 17.66
C ILE A 118 -35.15 4.44 16.82
N ILE A 119 -34.32 5.42 17.12
CA ILE A 119 -34.17 6.64 16.28
C ILE A 119 -32.76 6.62 15.68
N VAL A 120 -32.69 6.54 14.35
CA VAL A 120 -31.43 6.55 13.61
C VAL A 120 -31.25 7.90 12.94
N ILE A 121 -30.21 8.64 13.30
CA ILE A 121 -29.90 9.93 12.67
C ILE A 121 -28.96 9.66 11.49
N GLY A 122 -29.46 9.89 10.24
CA GLY A 122 -28.72 9.60 9.02
C GLY A 122 -29.58 9.66 7.75
N ASN A 123 -28.95 9.45 6.60
CA ASN A 123 -29.63 9.51 5.31
C ASN A 123 -30.46 8.22 5.07
N PRO A 124 -31.81 8.31 4.95
CA PRO A 124 -32.69 7.14 4.85
C PRO A 124 -32.45 6.26 3.62
N VAL A 125 -31.94 6.82 2.52
CA VAL A 125 -31.65 6.06 1.28
C VAL A 125 -30.23 5.47 1.26
N HIS A 126 -29.44 5.73 2.28
CA HIS A 126 -28.08 5.20 2.34
C HIS A 126 -28.09 3.71 2.72
N PRO A 127 -27.31 2.86 2.03
CA PRO A 127 -27.27 1.41 2.29
C PRO A 127 -27.01 1.01 3.74
N GLU A 128 -26.18 1.76 4.45
CA GLU A 128 -25.89 1.54 5.88
C GLU A 128 -27.15 1.71 6.73
N ILE A 129 -27.93 2.78 6.49
CA ILE A 129 -29.15 3.06 7.24
C ILE A 129 -30.22 2.01 6.96
N ILE A 130 -30.43 1.65 5.70
CA ILE A 130 -31.34 0.57 5.30
C ILE A 130 -30.97 -0.74 6.03
N GLY A 131 -29.67 -1.06 6.06
CA GLY A 131 -29.17 -2.25 6.75
C GLY A 131 -29.36 -2.19 8.27
N ILE A 132 -29.19 -1.02 8.91
CA ILE A 132 -29.38 -0.83 10.35
C ILE A 132 -30.87 -0.93 10.71
N CYS A 133 -31.74 -0.27 9.97
CA CYS A 133 -33.18 -0.25 10.23
C CYS A 133 -33.83 -1.65 10.19
N GLY A 134 -33.32 -2.56 9.36
CA GLY A 134 -33.82 -3.94 9.31
C GLY A 134 -33.59 -4.78 10.57
N PHE A 135 -32.90 -4.26 11.61
CA PHE A 135 -32.72 -4.95 12.90
C PHE A 135 -33.74 -4.56 13.97
N ALA A 136 -34.73 -3.71 13.63
CA ALA A 136 -35.77 -3.27 14.55
C ALA A 136 -37.10 -3.07 13.82
N ASP A 137 -38.22 -3.34 14.54
CA ASP A 137 -39.57 -3.16 14.01
C ASP A 137 -40.09 -1.72 14.24
N ASP A 138 -39.77 -1.09 15.38
CA ASP A 138 -40.14 0.30 15.72
C ASP A 138 -38.93 1.21 15.52
N VAL A 139 -38.70 1.67 14.26
CA VAL A 139 -37.55 2.45 13.87
C VAL A 139 -37.95 3.70 13.08
N PHE A 140 -37.36 4.83 13.44
CA PHE A 140 -37.54 6.13 12.76
C PHE A 140 -36.18 6.66 12.32
N VAL A 141 -36.11 7.22 11.12
CA VAL A 141 -34.90 7.85 10.57
C VAL A 141 -35.07 9.36 10.53
N ILE A 142 -34.13 10.07 11.11
CA ILE A 142 -34.09 11.53 11.12
C ILE A 142 -32.92 12.01 10.25
N TYR A 143 -33.24 12.77 9.20
CA TYR A 143 -32.26 13.34 8.27
C TYR A 143 -32.39 14.85 8.17
N LYS A 144 -33.62 15.38 8.25
CA LYS A 144 -33.97 16.79 8.21
C LYS A 144 -34.94 17.16 9.34
N ASP A 145 -35.09 18.46 9.62
CA ASP A 145 -35.90 18.90 10.76
C ASP A 145 -37.38 18.46 10.65
N SER A 146 -37.95 18.43 9.44
CA SER A 146 -39.32 17.92 9.23
C SER A 146 -39.54 16.45 9.59
N ASP A 147 -38.49 15.65 9.68
CA ASP A 147 -38.63 14.24 10.05
C ASP A 147 -38.97 14.07 11.54
N LEU A 148 -38.67 15.08 12.37
CA LEU A 148 -39.05 15.12 13.78
C LEU A 148 -40.55 15.13 14.00
N ASP A 149 -41.32 15.67 13.05
CA ASP A 149 -42.78 15.74 13.12
C ASP A 149 -43.41 14.36 13.00
N ASN A 150 -42.74 13.42 12.35
CA ASN A 150 -43.17 12.02 12.19
C ASN A 150 -42.96 11.14 13.44
N LEU A 151 -42.21 11.63 14.43
CA LEU A 151 -41.98 10.90 15.66
C LEU A 151 -43.25 10.86 16.52
N PRO A 152 -43.73 9.70 16.98
CA PRO A 152 -44.91 9.57 17.84
C PRO A 152 -44.73 10.32 19.18
N ASN A 153 -45.85 10.80 19.72
CA ASN A 153 -45.90 11.45 21.04
C ASN A 153 -46.35 10.42 22.11
N ASP A 154 -45.57 9.39 22.31
CA ASP A 154 -45.79 8.38 23.34
C ASP A 154 -44.61 8.28 24.31
N GLU A 155 -44.81 7.70 25.48
CA GLU A 155 -43.79 7.59 26.53
C GLU A 155 -42.87 6.37 26.38
N LYS A 156 -42.61 5.89 25.15
CA LYS A 156 -41.72 4.77 24.93
C LYS A 156 -40.26 5.12 25.28
N LYS A 157 -39.53 4.10 25.76
CA LYS A 157 -38.08 4.17 25.89
C LYS A 157 -37.44 4.35 24.49
N VAL A 158 -36.46 5.21 24.37
CA VAL A 158 -35.85 5.60 23.10
C VAL A 158 -34.36 5.30 23.09
N LEU A 159 -33.87 4.63 22.03
CA LEU A 159 -32.45 4.57 21.69
C LEU A 159 -32.18 5.48 20.51
N ILE A 160 -31.20 6.36 20.64
CA ILE A 160 -30.70 7.23 19.56
C ILE A 160 -29.33 6.73 19.11
N VAL A 161 -29.17 6.46 17.81
CA VAL A 161 -27.89 6.10 17.14
C VAL A 161 -27.65 6.96 15.91
N ALA A 162 -26.41 7.03 15.44
CA ALA A 162 -26.00 7.79 14.27
C ALA A 162 -25.54 6.87 13.13
N GLN A 163 -25.69 7.34 11.89
CA GLN A 163 -24.92 6.85 10.75
C GLN A 163 -23.43 7.04 11.03
N THR A 164 -22.60 6.02 10.74
CA THR A 164 -21.18 6.04 11.11
C THR A 164 -20.36 7.17 10.46
N THR A 165 -20.89 7.78 9.38
CA THR A 165 -20.24 8.89 8.63
C THR A 165 -20.86 10.25 8.90
N LEU A 166 -21.79 10.35 9.85
CA LEU A 166 -22.48 11.62 10.16
C LEU A 166 -21.52 12.65 10.78
N GLN A 167 -21.83 13.94 10.63
CA GLN A 167 -21.15 15.02 11.35
C GLN A 167 -21.58 15.05 12.81
N LYS A 168 -20.64 15.21 13.74
CA LYS A 168 -20.90 15.23 15.19
C LYS A 168 -21.87 16.34 15.59
N ASP A 169 -21.68 17.55 15.06
CA ASP A 169 -22.55 18.69 15.36
C ASP A 169 -23.98 18.44 14.92
N THR A 170 -24.17 17.84 13.75
CA THR A 170 -25.48 17.46 13.24
C THR A 170 -26.14 16.41 14.15
N PHE A 171 -25.36 15.42 14.62
CA PHE A 171 -25.87 14.42 15.55
C PHE A 171 -26.38 15.05 16.84
N TYR A 172 -25.57 15.85 17.52
CA TYR A 172 -25.96 16.45 18.79
C TYR A 172 -27.06 17.51 18.64
N LYS A 173 -27.13 18.22 17.50
CA LYS A 173 -28.26 19.10 17.19
C LYS A 173 -29.59 18.33 17.19
N PHE A 174 -29.65 17.20 16.51
CA PHE A 174 -30.88 16.37 16.49
C PHE A 174 -31.14 15.70 17.83
N VAL A 175 -30.11 15.22 18.52
CA VAL A 175 -30.23 14.67 19.88
C VAL A 175 -30.88 15.66 20.82
N SER A 176 -30.49 16.94 20.78
CA SER A 176 -31.13 17.99 21.61
C SER A 176 -32.62 18.13 21.32
N LYS A 177 -32.99 18.23 20.04
CA LYS A 177 -34.40 18.36 19.61
C LYS A 177 -35.24 17.12 19.98
N ILE A 178 -34.67 15.91 19.87
CA ILE A 178 -35.35 14.67 20.26
C ILE A 178 -35.54 14.63 21.78
N LYS A 179 -34.54 15.05 22.57
CA LYS A 179 -34.68 15.17 24.04
C LYS A 179 -35.79 16.12 24.45
N ASP A 180 -35.93 17.25 23.76
CA ASP A 180 -36.99 18.22 24.04
C ASP A 180 -38.38 17.64 23.74
N LYS A 181 -38.49 16.73 22.76
CA LYS A 181 -39.75 16.05 22.42
C LYS A 181 -40.10 14.93 23.42
N TYR A 182 -39.10 14.19 23.89
CA TYR A 182 -39.27 13.01 24.75
C TYR A 182 -38.78 13.26 26.20
N LYS A 183 -39.18 14.39 26.80
CA LYS A 183 -38.67 14.85 28.12
C LYS A 183 -38.90 13.84 29.24
N ASP A 184 -40.01 13.12 29.19
CA ASP A 184 -40.43 12.17 30.25
C ASP A 184 -40.06 10.71 29.92
N SER A 185 -39.42 10.46 28.78
CA SER A 185 -39.02 9.13 28.34
C SER A 185 -37.59 8.80 28.77
N GLU A 186 -37.32 7.50 28.95
CA GLU A 186 -35.95 6.99 29.12
C GLU A 186 -35.21 7.06 27.77
N ILE A 187 -34.22 7.93 27.64
CA ILE A 187 -33.45 8.12 26.41
C ILE A 187 -32.04 7.62 26.59
N ILE A 188 -31.66 6.63 25.77
CA ILE A 188 -30.27 6.16 25.66
C ILE A 188 -29.67 6.71 24.38
N ILE A 189 -28.55 7.40 24.52
CA ILE A 189 -27.81 7.97 23.39
C ILE A 189 -26.53 7.17 23.20
N LYS A 190 -26.32 6.65 22.01
CA LYS A 190 -25.09 5.96 21.59
C LYS A 190 -24.51 6.69 20.39
N ASP A 191 -23.42 7.43 20.64
CA ASP A 191 -22.62 7.98 19.53
C ASP A 191 -21.96 6.80 18.79
N THR A 192 -22.50 6.51 17.60
CA THR A 192 -22.03 5.43 16.73
C THR A 192 -21.24 5.98 15.53
N ILE A 193 -20.92 7.27 15.53
CA ILE A 193 -19.99 7.87 14.57
C ILE A 193 -18.63 7.18 14.71
N CYS A 194 -18.06 6.72 13.60
CA CYS A 194 -16.82 5.97 13.70
C CYS A 194 -15.62 6.90 13.93
N GLU A 195 -14.64 6.43 14.70
CA GLU A 195 -13.40 7.16 15.02
C GLU A 195 -12.68 7.64 13.76
N ALA A 196 -12.67 6.83 12.69
CA ALA A 196 -12.06 7.21 11.42
C ALA A 196 -12.77 8.39 10.75
N THR A 197 -14.07 8.55 10.94
CA THR A 197 -14.83 9.73 10.48
C THR A 197 -14.46 10.95 11.31
N GLU A 198 -14.46 10.82 12.62
CA GLU A 198 -14.13 11.91 13.54
C GLU A 198 -12.69 12.44 13.30
N GLN A 199 -11.72 11.55 13.18
CA GLN A 199 -10.34 11.93 12.87
C GLN A 199 -10.22 12.73 11.57
N ARG A 200 -10.95 12.33 10.51
CA ARG A 200 -10.96 13.04 9.23
C ARG A 200 -11.66 14.38 9.31
N GLN A 201 -12.77 14.48 10.04
CA GLN A 201 -13.49 15.75 10.24
C GLN A 201 -12.64 16.75 11.02
N ASN A 202 -11.92 16.31 12.05
CA ASN A 202 -11.01 17.18 12.79
C ASN A 202 -9.81 17.60 11.92
N GLU A 203 -9.23 16.68 11.17
CA GLU A 203 -8.06 16.99 10.34
C GLU A 203 -8.39 17.93 9.17
N ILE A 204 -9.57 17.79 8.54
CA ILE A 204 -9.96 18.69 7.44
C ILE A 204 -10.13 20.14 7.91
N LEU A 205 -10.59 20.36 9.13
CA LEU A 205 -10.62 21.68 9.74
C LEU A 205 -9.22 22.29 9.87
N ASP A 206 -8.24 21.48 10.30
CA ASP A 206 -6.86 21.93 10.43
C ASP A 206 -6.22 22.18 9.07
N ILE A 207 -6.47 21.32 8.09
CA ILE A 207 -5.99 21.48 6.71
C ILE A 207 -6.57 22.74 6.09
N ALA A 208 -7.88 22.99 6.24
CA ALA A 208 -8.52 24.18 5.70
C ALA A 208 -8.00 25.49 6.32
N LYS A 209 -7.63 25.47 7.61
CA LYS A 209 -7.07 26.65 8.30
C LYS A 209 -5.66 26.99 7.83
N ARG A 210 -4.82 26.00 7.51
CA ARG A 210 -3.39 26.22 7.21
C ARG A 210 -3.05 26.27 5.72
N ASN A 211 -4.02 26.03 4.83
CA ASN A 211 -3.83 26.09 3.39
C ASN A 211 -4.68 27.15 2.72
N ASP A 212 -4.31 27.56 1.51
CA ASP A 212 -5.01 28.60 0.75
C ASP A 212 -6.24 28.04 0.03
N VAL A 213 -6.18 26.78 -0.36
CA VAL A 213 -7.22 26.01 -1.06
C VAL A 213 -7.19 24.57 -0.61
N VAL A 214 -8.34 23.89 -0.64
CA VAL A 214 -8.46 22.47 -0.28
C VAL A 214 -8.99 21.66 -1.46
N LEU A 215 -8.40 20.51 -1.71
CA LEU A 215 -8.91 19.48 -2.62
C LEU A 215 -9.43 18.31 -1.79
N VAL A 216 -10.68 17.94 -2.00
CA VAL A 216 -11.29 16.78 -1.36
C VAL A 216 -11.46 15.67 -2.41
N ILE A 217 -10.71 14.58 -2.25
CA ILE A 217 -10.65 13.49 -3.21
C ILE A 217 -11.58 12.35 -2.78
N GLY A 218 -12.40 11.84 -3.70
CA GLY A 218 -13.19 10.63 -3.47
C GLY A 218 -14.43 10.54 -4.34
N GLY A 219 -15.19 9.44 -4.19
CA GLY A 219 -16.41 9.21 -4.97
C GLY A 219 -17.54 10.16 -4.60
N SER A 220 -18.24 10.68 -5.60
CA SER A 220 -19.38 11.61 -5.47
C SER A 220 -20.55 11.03 -4.69
N GLU A 221 -20.68 9.71 -4.63
CA GLU A 221 -21.70 9.01 -3.84
C GLU A 221 -21.29 8.76 -2.38
N SER A 222 -20.05 9.08 -1.99
CA SER A 222 -19.55 8.86 -0.64
C SER A 222 -20.05 9.92 0.33
N SER A 223 -20.86 9.53 1.32
CA SER A 223 -21.33 10.43 2.39
C SER A 223 -20.18 11.05 3.17
N ASN A 224 -19.12 10.28 3.48
CA ASN A 224 -17.95 10.82 4.17
C ASN A 224 -17.24 11.88 3.33
N THR A 225 -17.05 11.67 2.02
CA THR A 225 -16.40 12.65 1.14
C THR A 225 -17.22 13.94 1.02
N LYS A 226 -18.55 13.81 0.85
CA LYS A 226 -19.47 14.97 0.84
C LYS A 226 -19.39 15.79 2.12
N ASN A 227 -19.33 15.14 3.28
CA ASN A 227 -19.20 15.81 4.57
C ASN A 227 -17.86 16.56 4.71
N LEU A 228 -16.74 15.95 4.29
CA LEU A 228 -15.43 16.60 4.29
C LEU A 228 -15.42 17.83 3.37
N TYR A 229 -15.98 17.70 2.17
CA TYR A 229 -16.11 18.83 1.24
C TYR A 229 -16.87 19.99 1.87
N LYS A 230 -18.03 19.72 2.49
CA LYS A 230 -18.85 20.74 3.16
C LYS A 230 -18.09 21.45 4.28
N ILE A 231 -17.43 20.70 5.17
CA ILE A 231 -16.65 21.26 6.28
C ILE A 231 -15.53 22.17 5.77
N ALA A 232 -14.81 21.78 4.71
CA ALA A 232 -13.72 22.56 4.18
C ALA A 232 -14.22 23.82 3.44
N SER A 233 -15.34 23.71 2.68
CA SER A 233 -15.90 24.80 1.89
C SER A 233 -16.45 25.95 2.75
N ASP A 234 -16.82 25.67 4.01
CA ASP A 234 -17.23 26.70 4.97
C ASP A 234 -16.04 27.57 5.46
N ILE A 235 -14.79 27.16 5.18
CA ILE A 235 -13.57 27.82 5.69
C ILE A 235 -12.70 28.38 4.56
N ARG A 236 -12.52 27.60 3.47
CA ARG A 236 -11.61 27.92 2.35
C ARG A 236 -12.21 27.53 1.00
N PRO A 237 -11.77 28.14 -0.10
CA PRO A 237 -12.06 27.63 -1.44
C PRO A 237 -11.73 26.14 -1.50
N THR A 238 -12.73 25.33 -1.86
CA THR A 238 -12.61 23.87 -1.84
C THR A 238 -13.10 23.30 -3.15
N PHE A 239 -12.33 22.39 -3.73
CA PHE A 239 -12.69 21.70 -4.96
C PHE A 239 -12.86 20.20 -4.69
N TYR A 240 -13.85 19.63 -5.35
CA TYR A 240 -14.12 18.20 -5.33
C TYR A 240 -13.38 17.53 -6.47
N VAL A 241 -12.68 16.42 -6.19
CA VAL A 241 -11.90 15.68 -7.18
C VAL A 241 -12.29 14.21 -7.11
N GLU A 242 -13.02 13.70 -8.09
CA GLU A 242 -13.36 12.29 -8.20
C GLU A 242 -12.35 11.55 -9.07
N TYR A 243 -11.95 12.19 -10.19
CA TYR A 243 -10.94 11.69 -11.13
C TYR A 243 -9.79 12.69 -11.22
N LYS A 244 -8.61 12.23 -11.58
CA LYS A 244 -7.47 13.14 -11.80
C LYS A 244 -7.72 14.13 -12.96
N GLU A 245 -8.55 13.73 -13.90
CA GLU A 245 -8.94 14.52 -15.06
C GLU A 245 -9.69 15.80 -14.63
N ASP A 246 -10.37 15.81 -13.49
CA ASP A 246 -11.04 16.98 -12.92
C ASP A 246 -10.04 18.13 -12.63
N LEU A 247 -8.76 17.80 -12.47
CA LEU A 247 -7.69 18.80 -12.30
C LEU A 247 -7.39 19.60 -13.57
N ASN A 248 -7.84 19.16 -14.74
CA ASN A 248 -7.61 19.87 -16.00
C ASN A 248 -8.36 21.20 -16.01
N ASP A 249 -9.58 21.21 -15.46
CA ASP A 249 -10.47 22.36 -15.42
C ASP A 249 -10.20 23.27 -14.21
N LEU A 250 -9.31 22.88 -13.30
CA LEU A 250 -8.95 23.65 -12.12
C LEU A 250 -7.70 24.51 -12.36
N ASP A 251 -7.84 25.82 -12.13
CA ASP A 251 -6.67 26.70 -12.04
C ASP A 251 -6.31 26.95 -10.57
N LEU A 252 -5.17 26.38 -10.17
CA LEU A 252 -4.61 26.53 -8.84
C LEU A 252 -3.40 27.47 -8.82
N SER A 253 -3.11 28.18 -9.90
CA SER A 253 -1.89 29.02 -10.06
C SER A 253 -1.78 30.15 -9.04
N SER A 254 -2.92 30.68 -8.56
CA SER A 254 -3.00 31.74 -7.56
C SER A 254 -2.71 31.29 -6.13
N TYR A 255 -2.70 29.99 -5.86
CA TYR A 255 -2.53 29.42 -4.51
C TYR A 255 -1.09 28.95 -4.29
N ARG A 256 -0.53 29.24 -3.11
CA ARG A 256 0.80 28.78 -2.70
C ARG A 256 0.76 27.45 -1.96
N ASN A 257 -0.24 27.28 -1.10
CA ASN A 257 -0.41 26.10 -0.26
C ASN A 257 -1.72 25.40 -0.62
N VAL A 258 -1.63 24.15 -1.05
CA VAL A 258 -2.77 23.32 -1.45
C VAL A 258 -2.92 22.18 -0.44
N GLY A 259 -4.01 22.19 0.31
CA GLY A 259 -4.41 21.11 1.19
C GLY A 259 -5.08 19.98 0.41
N ILE A 260 -4.73 18.74 0.69
CA ILE A 260 -5.39 17.57 0.11
C ILE A 260 -5.94 16.70 1.23
N MET A 261 -7.23 16.43 1.17
CA MET A 261 -7.89 15.44 2.02
C MET A 261 -8.65 14.44 1.16
N ALA A 262 -8.88 13.24 1.67
CA ALA A 262 -9.58 12.21 0.91
C ALA A 262 -10.59 11.46 1.77
N GLY A 263 -11.67 11.02 1.12
CA GLY A 263 -12.70 10.21 1.75
C GLY A 263 -12.18 8.83 2.21
N ALA A 264 -12.89 8.22 3.15
CA ALA A 264 -12.56 6.92 3.73
C ALA A 264 -12.59 5.74 2.72
N SER A 265 -13.17 5.96 1.54
CA SER A 265 -13.24 5.00 0.43
C SER A 265 -12.26 5.31 -0.71
N THR A 266 -11.36 6.28 -0.53
CA THR A 266 -10.39 6.72 -1.55
C THR A 266 -9.08 5.94 -1.38
N PRO A 267 -8.55 5.29 -2.42
CA PRO A 267 -7.29 4.57 -2.33
C PRO A 267 -6.08 5.51 -2.33
N ASP A 268 -5.02 5.12 -1.64
CA ASP A 268 -3.79 5.91 -1.47
C ASP A 268 -3.13 6.28 -2.80
N TRP A 269 -3.15 5.38 -3.79
CA TRP A 269 -2.55 5.63 -5.10
C TRP A 269 -3.26 6.76 -5.87
N LEU A 270 -4.58 6.95 -5.68
CA LEU A 270 -5.31 8.06 -6.30
C LEU A 270 -4.90 9.41 -5.68
N ILE A 271 -4.70 9.44 -4.37
CA ILE A 271 -4.22 10.63 -3.65
C ILE A 271 -2.82 11.01 -4.14
N GLU A 272 -1.94 10.02 -4.27
CA GLU A 272 -0.58 10.24 -4.83
C GLU A 272 -0.64 10.72 -6.29
N GLU A 273 -1.53 10.15 -7.12
CA GLU A 273 -1.69 10.54 -8.52
C GLU A 273 -2.16 12.00 -8.64
N VAL A 274 -3.16 12.40 -7.86
CA VAL A 274 -3.65 13.80 -7.81
C VAL A 274 -2.55 14.74 -7.34
N ALA A 275 -1.90 14.44 -6.23
CA ALA A 275 -0.82 15.28 -5.69
C ALA A 275 0.34 15.43 -6.68
N GLN A 276 0.72 14.36 -7.38
CA GLN A 276 1.78 14.40 -8.37
C GLN A 276 1.37 15.19 -9.62
N THR A 277 0.13 15.04 -10.09
CA THR A 277 -0.41 15.80 -11.23
C THR A 277 -0.35 17.30 -10.96
N ILE A 278 -0.70 17.74 -9.75
CA ILE A 278 -0.60 19.14 -9.35
C ILE A 278 0.86 19.62 -9.37
N LYS A 279 1.77 18.84 -8.77
CA LYS A 279 3.21 19.15 -8.79
C LYS A 279 3.73 19.30 -10.21
N ASP A 280 3.39 18.37 -11.09
CA ASP A 280 3.85 18.38 -12.49
C ASP A 280 3.23 19.55 -13.28
N LYS A 281 1.94 19.89 -13.03
CA LYS A 281 1.23 20.99 -13.71
C LYS A 281 1.86 22.35 -13.38
N TYR A 282 2.18 22.60 -12.11
CA TYR A 282 2.66 23.90 -11.61
C TYR A 282 4.16 23.96 -11.32
N ALA A 283 4.94 22.95 -11.71
CA ALA A 283 6.39 22.97 -11.60
C ALA A 283 7.01 23.93 -12.62
N SER A 284 8.09 24.62 -12.23
CA SER A 284 8.90 25.39 -13.17
C SER A 284 9.53 24.49 -14.25
N SER A 285 9.88 25.06 -15.40
CA SER A 285 10.52 24.30 -16.49
C SER A 285 11.80 23.60 -16.02
N LEU A 286 12.59 24.24 -15.17
CA LEU A 286 13.79 23.65 -14.57
C LEU A 286 13.45 22.48 -13.64
N ALA A 287 12.43 22.62 -12.80
CA ALA A 287 11.98 21.54 -11.91
C ALA A 287 11.43 20.35 -12.71
N LYS A 288 10.69 20.61 -13.81
CA LYS A 288 10.22 19.55 -14.74
C LYS A 288 11.40 18.81 -15.39
N PHE A 289 12.42 19.54 -15.82
CA PHE A 289 13.62 18.94 -16.41
C PHE A 289 14.33 18.01 -15.41
N PHE A 290 14.59 18.46 -14.19
CA PHE A 290 15.19 17.61 -13.16
C PHE A 290 14.28 16.44 -12.76
N SER A 291 12.96 16.65 -12.64
CA SER A 291 12.01 15.57 -12.37
C SER A 291 12.07 14.47 -13.46
N ASN A 292 12.15 14.86 -14.73
CA ASN A 292 12.27 13.90 -15.84
C ASN A 292 13.59 13.11 -15.78
N ILE A 293 14.71 13.77 -15.43
CA ILE A 293 15.98 13.07 -15.22
C ILE A 293 15.87 12.07 -14.05
N PHE A 294 15.29 12.48 -12.92
CA PHE A 294 15.08 11.59 -11.78
C PHE A 294 14.15 10.44 -12.12
N ASP A 295 13.06 10.67 -12.86
CA ASP A 295 12.19 9.62 -13.36
C ASP A 295 12.97 8.62 -14.23
N PHE A 296 13.82 9.12 -15.13
CA PHE A 296 14.63 8.28 -16.00
C PHE A 296 15.64 7.43 -15.22
N LEU A 297 16.34 8.02 -14.27
CA LEU A 297 17.31 7.32 -13.43
C LEU A 297 16.64 6.27 -12.53
N ASN A 298 15.49 6.59 -11.94
CA ASN A 298 14.78 5.72 -11.01
C ASN A 298 14.00 4.62 -11.72
N TYR A 299 13.19 4.95 -12.73
CA TYR A 299 12.43 3.96 -13.48
C TYR A 299 13.31 3.08 -14.36
N GLY A 300 14.44 3.64 -14.84
CA GLY A 300 15.48 2.89 -15.53
C GLY A 300 16.36 2.04 -14.60
N TYR A 301 16.17 2.12 -13.27
CA TYR A 301 17.03 1.47 -12.26
C TYR A 301 18.52 1.79 -12.41
N ILE A 302 18.88 2.86 -13.11
CA ILE A 302 20.26 3.26 -13.37
C ILE A 302 20.94 3.64 -12.06
N PHE A 303 20.29 4.49 -11.26
CA PHE A 303 20.81 4.90 -9.95
C PHE A 303 21.08 3.70 -9.05
N PHE A 304 20.14 2.75 -8.98
CA PHE A 304 20.30 1.53 -8.19
C PHE A 304 21.43 0.62 -8.70
N SER A 305 21.55 0.45 -10.01
CA SER A 305 22.61 -0.40 -10.60
C SER A 305 24.00 0.16 -10.40
N VAL A 306 24.16 1.48 -10.49
CA VAL A 306 25.40 2.16 -10.13
C VAL A 306 25.72 1.94 -8.65
N GLY A 307 24.74 2.09 -7.76
CA GLY A 307 24.90 1.76 -6.34
C GLY A 307 25.34 0.32 -6.09
N ALA A 308 24.82 -0.65 -6.86
CA ALA A 308 25.22 -2.05 -6.77
C ALA A 308 26.67 -2.31 -7.23
N PHE A 309 27.12 -1.60 -8.28
CA PHE A 309 28.54 -1.59 -8.68
C PHE A 309 29.42 -1.05 -7.56
N LEU A 310 29.06 0.09 -6.99
CA LEU A 310 29.81 0.74 -5.90
C LEU A 310 29.82 -0.09 -4.62
N MET A 311 28.71 -0.77 -4.31
CA MET A 311 28.65 -1.74 -3.20
C MET A 311 29.66 -2.86 -3.40
N SER A 312 29.83 -3.34 -4.64
CA SER A 312 30.82 -4.39 -4.93
C SER A 312 32.23 -3.95 -4.56
N TYR A 313 32.61 -2.70 -4.83
CA TYR A 313 33.88 -2.12 -4.40
C TYR A 313 34.05 -2.16 -2.87
N ALA A 314 33.01 -1.73 -2.14
CA ALA A 314 33.05 -1.72 -0.68
C ALA A 314 33.21 -3.14 -0.07
N VAL A 315 32.60 -4.17 -0.69
CA VAL A 315 32.80 -5.55 -0.27
C VAL A 315 34.26 -5.99 -0.44
N TYR A 316 34.91 -5.61 -1.54
CA TYR A 316 36.33 -5.89 -1.75
C TYR A 316 37.20 -5.17 -0.72
N ASP A 317 36.88 -3.93 -0.35
CA ASP A 317 37.61 -3.18 0.70
C ASP A 317 37.48 -3.84 2.07
N ILE A 318 36.26 -4.26 2.48
CA ILE A 318 36.02 -5.01 3.73
C ILE A 318 36.88 -6.27 3.79
N LEU A 319 37.05 -6.95 2.67
CA LEU A 319 37.84 -8.18 2.56
C LEU A 319 39.32 -7.90 2.37
N SER A 320 39.73 -6.62 2.23
CA SER A 320 41.10 -6.18 1.91
C SER A 320 41.64 -6.91 0.68
N GLN A 321 40.86 -6.90 -0.41
CA GLN A 321 41.20 -7.47 -1.70
C GLN A 321 41.25 -6.40 -2.78
N THR A 322 42.02 -6.64 -3.83
CA THR A 322 42.05 -5.76 -5.01
C THR A 322 40.72 -5.88 -5.75
N PHE A 323 40.06 -4.73 -5.96
CA PHE A 323 38.76 -4.68 -6.63
C PHE A 323 38.83 -5.19 -8.07
N GLN A 324 38.01 -6.17 -8.36
CA GLN A 324 37.82 -6.69 -9.71
C GLN A 324 36.54 -6.10 -10.30
N TYR A 325 36.71 -5.11 -11.17
CA TYR A 325 35.59 -4.35 -11.76
C TYR A 325 34.60 -5.22 -12.52
N GLN A 326 35.03 -6.37 -13.03
CA GLN A 326 34.17 -7.34 -13.72
C GLN A 326 33.03 -7.82 -12.80
N ILE A 327 33.32 -8.10 -11.52
CA ILE A 327 32.30 -8.50 -10.54
C ILE A 327 31.30 -7.37 -10.31
N GLY A 328 31.79 -6.12 -10.25
CA GLY A 328 30.92 -4.95 -10.18
C GLY A 328 29.99 -4.83 -11.40
N ILE A 329 30.52 -5.06 -12.62
CA ILE A 329 29.72 -5.06 -13.85
C ILE A 329 28.68 -6.19 -13.85
N ILE A 330 29.06 -7.40 -13.45
CA ILE A 330 28.14 -8.54 -13.35
C ILE A 330 26.99 -8.20 -12.39
N THR A 331 27.32 -7.69 -11.20
CA THR A 331 26.31 -7.33 -10.18
C THR A 331 25.38 -6.22 -10.67
N ALA A 332 25.92 -5.14 -11.24
CA ALA A 332 25.13 -4.03 -11.78
C ALA A 332 24.23 -4.48 -12.96
N SER A 333 24.77 -5.30 -13.86
CA SER A 333 24.03 -5.84 -15.01
C SER A 333 22.93 -6.80 -14.58
N TYR A 334 23.18 -7.64 -13.57
CA TYR A 334 22.17 -8.49 -12.96
C TYR A 334 20.96 -7.67 -12.45
N TYR A 335 21.25 -6.58 -11.76
CA TYR A 335 20.19 -5.71 -11.24
C TYR A 335 19.40 -5.01 -12.35
N LEU A 336 20.07 -4.46 -13.36
CA LEU A 336 19.38 -3.85 -14.50
C LEU A 336 18.46 -4.85 -15.18
N TYR A 337 19.00 -6.03 -15.49
CA TYR A 337 18.26 -7.10 -16.15
C TYR A 337 17.03 -7.54 -15.34
N THR A 338 17.23 -7.92 -14.07
CA THR A 338 16.13 -8.47 -13.24
C THR A 338 15.09 -7.40 -12.89
N SER A 339 15.52 -6.18 -12.57
CA SER A 339 14.62 -5.10 -12.17
C SER A 339 13.80 -4.56 -13.33
N LEU A 340 14.40 -4.34 -14.50
CA LEU A 340 13.68 -3.89 -15.70
C LEU A 340 12.73 -4.97 -16.22
N SER A 341 13.19 -6.24 -16.31
CA SER A 341 12.33 -7.35 -16.72
C SER A 341 11.12 -7.49 -15.81
N ASN A 342 11.30 -7.34 -14.50
CA ASN A 342 10.21 -7.32 -13.53
C ASN A 342 9.27 -6.11 -13.73
N GLY A 343 9.83 -4.93 -14.00
CA GLY A 343 9.06 -3.71 -14.25
C GLY A 343 8.09 -3.86 -15.42
N TYR A 344 8.49 -4.54 -16.51
CA TYR A 344 7.64 -4.80 -17.66
C TYR A 344 6.59 -5.89 -17.47
N SER A 345 6.92 -6.92 -16.70
CA SER A 345 6.04 -8.08 -16.51
C SER A 345 5.01 -7.87 -15.41
N ASN A 346 5.20 -6.87 -14.55
CA ASN A 346 4.43 -6.74 -13.33
C ASN A 346 3.11 -5.98 -13.55
N TYR A 347 1.98 -6.71 -13.51
CA TYR A 347 0.63 -6.16 -13.57
C TYR A 347 0.35 -5.15 -12.43
N THR A 348 0.99 -5.30 -11.28
CA THR A 348 0.80 -4.39 -10.14
C THR A 348 1.25 -2.96 -10.46
N ILE A 349 2.31 -2.79 -11.28
CA ILE A 349 2.81 -1.47 -11.69
C ILE A 349 1.76 -0.71 -12.50
N ARG A 350 0.98 -1.40 -13.33
CA ARG A 350 -0.13 -0.78 -14.09
C ARG A 350 -1.17 -0.15 -13.16
N ILE A 351 -1.36 -0.73 -11.99
CA ILE A 351 -2.35 -0.29 -11.00
C ILE A 351 -1.75 0.74 -10.05
N SER A 352 -0.57 0.41 -9.49
CA SER A 352 0.05 1.18 -8.41
C SER A 352 0.84 2.40 -8.89
N ASP A 353 1.34 2.37 -10.14
CA ASP A 353 2.20 3.42 -10.68
C ASP A 353 1.95 3.62 -12.17
N LYS A 354 0.81 4.24 -12.50
CA LYS A 354 0.40 4.51 -13.88
C LYS A 354 1.43 5.36 -14.64
N LYS A 355 2.09 6.32 -13.96
CA LYS A 355 3.16 7.16 -14.55
C LYS A 355 4.33 6.29 -15.01
N ARG A 356 4.78 5.38 -14.17
CA ARG A 356 5.86 4.43 -14.47
C ARG A 356 5.47 3.46 -15.60
N TYR A 357 4.24 2.96 -15.58
CA TYR A 357 3.71 2.12 -16.65
C TYR A 357 3.72 2.85 -18.01
N MET A 358 3.23 4.10 -18.04
CA MET A 358 3.24 4.93 -19.25
C MET A 358 4.68 5.24 -19.70
N PHE A 359 5.60 5.49 -18.76
CA PHE A 359 7.00 5.70 -19.02
C PHE A 359 7.65 4.48 -19.70
N TYR A 360 7.40 3.28 -19.19
CA TYR A 360 7.89 2.05 -19.82
C TYR A 360 7.31 1.84 -21.22
N ASN A 361 6.03 2.10 -21.43
CA ASN A 361 5.43 1.99 -22.76
C ASN A 361 6.03 2.99 -23.75
N LYS A 362 6.24 4.23 -23.31
CA LYS A 362 6.85 5.29 -24.14
C LYS A 362 8.28 4.94 -24.58
N TYR A 363 9.08 4.39 -23.67
CA TYR A 363 10.49 4.07 -23.91
C TYR A 363 10.76 2.56 -24.06
N LYS A 364 9.76 1.80 -24.50
CA LYS A 364 9.80 0.32 -24.53
C LYS A 364 11.02 -0.22 -25.28
N SER A 365 11.27 0.22 -26.49
CA SER A 365 12.40 -0.26 -27.31
C SER A 365 13.74 0.03 -26.67
N PHE A 366 13.91 1.21 -26.09
CA PHE A 366 15.13 1.61 -25.39
C PHE A 366 15.41 0.70 -24.18
N PHE A 367 14.43 0.47 -23.33
CA PHE A 367 14.63 -0.38 -22.16
C PHE A 367 14.78 -1.86 -22.50
N MET A 368 14.12 -2.33 -23.56
CA MET A 368 14.36 -3.69 -24.05
C MET A 368 15.81 -3.88 -24.54
N SER A 369 16.38 -2.85 -25.19
CA SER A 369 17.81 -2.87 -25.56
C SER A 369 18.72 -2.88 -24.33
N ILE A 370 18.40 -2.12 -23.28
CA ILE A 370 19.17 -2.13 -22.03
C ILE A 370 19.09 -3.52 -21.35
N ILE A 371 17.91 -4.14 -21.30
CA ILE A 371 17.73 -5.50 -20.77
C ILE A 371 18.63 -6.47 -21.53
N PHE A 372 18.61 -6.41 -22.87
CA PHE A 372 19.41 -7.29 -23.73
C PHE A 372 20.92 -7.08 -23.53
N ILE A 373 21.38 -5.81 -23.54
CA ILE A 373 22.79 -5.47 -23.32
C ILE A 373 23.23 -5.89 -21.91
N SER A 374 22.42 -5.67 -20.89
CA SER A 374 22.73 -6.09 -19.52
C SER A 374 22.85 -7.60 -19.39
N CYS A 375 21.97 -8.34 -20.09
CA CYS A 375 22.04 -9.80 -20.14
C CYS A 375 23.35 -10.28 -20.79
N ILE A 376 23.73 -9.71 -21.92
CA ILE A 376 24.99 -10.02 -22.61
C ILE A 376 26.18 -9.70 -21.72
N ASN A 377 26.25 -8.49 -21.14
CA ASN A 377 27.37 -8.08 -20.29
C ASN A 377 27.52 -8.99 -19.07
N MET A 378 26.40 -9.33 -18.42
CA MET A 378 26.40 -10.20 -17.26
C MET A 378 27.01 -11.57 -17.60
N PHE A 379 26.56 -12.23 -18.66
CA PHE A 379 27.06 -13.55 -19.03
C PHE A 379 28.46 -13.52 -19.64
N TYR A 380 28.79 -12.50 -20.43
CA TYR A 380 30.11 -12.31 -21.02
C TYR A 380 31.18 -12.17 -19.95
N PHE A 381 31.00 -11.26 -18.99
CA PHE A 381 31.98 -11.06 -17.92
C PHE A 381 32.03 -12.28 -16.98
N SER A 382 30.89 -12.92 -16.70
CA SER A 382 30.87 -14.15 -15.89
C SER A 382 31.67 -15.28 -16.56
N TYR A 383 31.53 -15.47 -17.88
CA TYR A 383 32.30 -16.44 -18.64
C TYR A 383 33.80 -16.12 -18.62
N LYS A 384 34.18 -14.85 -18.78
CA LYS A 384 35.58 -14.39 -18.69
C LYS A 384 36.22 -14.63 -17.31
N MET A 385 35.40 -14.61 -16.25
CA MET A 385 35.86 -14.79 -14.87
C MET A 385 35.96 -16.28 -14.45
N GLY A 386 35.39 -17.21 -15.20
CA GLY A 386 35.41 -18.63 -14.97
C GLY A 386 34.07 -19.33 -15.00
N VAL A 387 34.08 -20.63 -15.22
CA VAL A 387 32.86 -21.43 -15.36
C VAL A 387 32.06 -21.46 -14.05
N GLU A 388 32.73 -21.45 -12.91
CA GLU A 388 32.07 -21.43 -11.59
C GLU A 388 31.26 -20.16 -11.38
N ILE A 389 31.81 -19.00 -11.77
CA ILE A 389 31.12 -17.71 -11.69
C ILE A 389 29.97 -17.66 -12.68
N LEU A 390 30.13 -18.23 -13.88
CA LEU A 390 29.06 -18.35 -14.86
C LEU A 390 27.89 -19.19 -14.31
N MET A 391 28.19 -20.34 -13.68
CA MET A 391 27.17 -21.18 -13.06
C MET A 391 26.44 -20.47 -11.91
N LEU A 392 27.18 -19.73 -11.10
CA LEU A 392 26.61 -18.93 -10.01
C LEU A 392 25.67 -17.82 -10.55
N THR A 393 26.09 -17.17 -11.64
CA THR A 393 25.29 -16.14 -12.32
C THR A 393 24.01 -16.74 -12.92
N LEU A 394 24.10 -17.91 -13.53
CA LEU A 394 22.94 -18.65 -14.03
C LEU A 394 21.97 -19.01 -12.89
N LEU A 395 22.48 -19.53 -11.77
CA LEU A 395 21.65 -19.85 -10.60
C LEU A 395 20.92 -18.62 -10.05
N SER A 396 21.65 -17.52 -9.86
CA SER A 396 21.07 -16.26 -9.38
C SER A 396 20.04 -15.70 -10.36
N SER A 397 20.28 -15.81 -11.67
CA SER A 397 19.35 -15.38 -12.72
C SER A 397 18.09 -16.23 -12.74
N LEU A 398 18.20 -17.55 -12.55
CA LEU A 398 17.04 -18.45 -12.43
C LEU A 398 16.17 -18.09 -11.22
N LEU A 399 16.78 -17.76 -10.08
CA LEU A 399 16.04 -17.27 -8.90
C LEU A 399 15.31 -15.97 -9.20
N GLY A 400 15.94 -15.02 -9.90
CA GLY A 400 15.33 -13.75 -10.30
C GLY A 400 14.21 -13.92 -11.33
N ILE A 401 14.37 -14.76 -12.35
CA ILE A 401 13.37 -15.00 -13.40
C ILE A 401 12.20 -15.83 -12.87
N GLY A 402 12.48 -16.90 -12.16
CA GLY A 402 11.45 -17.78 -11.58
C GLY A 402 10.48 -17.00 -10.70
N TYR A 403 11.01 -16.01 -10.00
CA TYR A 403 10.20 -15.06 -9.26
C TYR A 403 9.29 -14.22 -10.17
N ASN A 404 9.79 -13.67 -11.29
CA ASN A 404 9.01 -12.83 -12.21
C ASN A 404 7.89 -13.61 -12.93
N MET A 405 8.11 -14.89 -13.23
CA MET A 405 7.12 -15.74 -13.89
C MET A 405 5.94 -16.12 -12.98
N SER A 406 6.15 -16.18 -11.67
CA SER A 406 5.12 -16.58 -10.70
C SER A 406 3.96 -15.58 -10.55
N PHE A 407 4.10 -14.36 -11.08
CA PHE A 407 3.05 -13.32 -11.07
C PHE A 407 2.03 -13.41 -12.21
N LYS A 408 2.26 -14.20 -13.26
CA LYS A 408 1.26 -14.41 -14.31
C LYS A 408 0.22 -15.43 -13.84
N ARG A 409 -0.91 -14.92 -13.38
CA ARG A 409 -2.11 -15.70 -13.05
C ARG A 409 -2.55 -16.49 -14.28
N GLN A 410 -2.82 -17.79 -14.11
CA GLN A 410 -3.40 -18.69 -15.13
C GLN A 410 -2.55 -18.92 -16.40
N SER A 411 -1.35 -19.43 -16.26
CA SER A 411 -0.74 -20.16 -17.39
C SER A 411 -1.02 -21.67 -17.23
N LYS A 412 -1.27 -22.36 -18.34
CA LYS A 412 -1.45 -23.82 -18.42
C LYS A 412 -0.26 -24.65 -17.90
N PHE A 413 0.73 -23.99 -17.26
CA PHE A 413 1.97 -24.56 -16.71
C PHE A 413 1.90 -24.84 -15.19
N ASP A 414 0.73 -24.87 -14.59
CA ASP A 414 0.53 -24.87 -13.13
C ASP A 414 1.04 -26.17 -12.40
N ASN A 415 1.44 -27.21 -13.13
CA ASN A 415 1.77 -28.53 -12.57
C ASN A 415 3.26 -28.91 -12.63
N SER A 416 4.18 -28.03 -13.01
CA SER A 416 5.61 -28.37 -12.96
C SER A 416 6.18 -28.23 -11.54
N LEU A 417 7.06 -29.16 -11.14
CA LEU A 417 7.74 -29.17 -9.83
C LEU A 417 8.44 -27.84 -9.54
N PHE A 418 9.04 -27.24 -10.57
CA PHE A 418 9.69 -25.94 -10.53
C PHE A 418 8.71 -24.82 -10.11
N PHE A 419 7.52 -24.78 -10.70
CA PHE A 419 6.47 -23.82 -10.37
C PHE A 419 5.93 -24.00 -8.95
N CYS A 420 5.80 -25.24 -8.49
CA CYS A 420 5.31 -25.55 -7.14
C CYS A 420 6.28 -25.05 -6.04
N ILE A 421 7.60 -25.18 -6.26
CA ILE A 421 8.63 -24.69 -5.32
C ILE A 421 8.61 -23.15 -5.29
N PHE A 422 8.61 -22.50 -6.45
CA PHE A 422 8.57 -21.04 -6.52
C PHE A 422 7.29 -20.45 -5.96
N LYS A 423 6.13 -21.07 -6.15
CA LYS A 423 4.85 -20.65 -5.57
C LYS A 423 4.89 -20.60 -4.04
N LYS A 424 5.62 -21.51 -3.39
CA LYS A 424 5.83 -21.50 -1.93
C LYS A 424 6.82 -20.41 -1.48
N LEU A 425 7.74 -19.98 -2.35
CA LEU A 425 8.74 -18.95 -2.06
C LEU A 425 8.26 -17.52 -2.37
N ILE A 426 7.15 -17.36 -3.12
CA ILE A 426 6.58 -16.06 -3.51
C ILE A 426 6.41 -15.10 -2.33
N PRO A 427 5.90 -15.51 -1.15
CA PRO A 427 5.73 -14.60 -0.01
C PRO A 427 7.04 -13.98 0.47
N PHE A 428 8.15 -14.65 0.21
CA PHE A 428 9.49 -14.31 0.71
C PHE A 428 10.37 -13.60 -0.33
N LYS A 429 9.76 -12.88 -1.26
CA LYS A 429 10.45 -12.15 -2.35
C LYS A 429 11.65 -11.36 -1.88
N ALA A 430 11.46 -10.53 -0.84
CA ALA A 430 12.53 -9.71 -0.30
C ALA A 430 13.72 -10.56 0.15
N ILE A 431 13.47 -11.72 0.76
CA ILE A 431 14.50 -12.64 1.23
C ILE A 431 15.19 -13.33 0.04
N VAL A 432 14.41 -13.86 -0.92
CA VAL A 432 14.96 -14.59 -2.08
C VAL A 432 15.87 -13.71 -2.94
N ILE A 433 15.44 -12.47 -3.21
CA ILE A 433 16.26 -11.51 -3.97
C ILE A 433 17.54 -11.17 -3.20
N SER A 434 17.45 -10.95 -1.89
CA SER A 434 18.61 -10.63 -1.06
C SER A 434 19.62 -11.79 -1.02
N ILE A 435 19.15 -13.02 -0.92
CA ILE A 435 19.98 -14.22 -1.01
C ILE A 435 20.65 -14.31 -2.38
N ALA A 436 19.88 -14.17 -3.47
CA ALA A 436 20.41 -14.30 -4.83
C ALA A 436 21.55 -13.32 -5.10
N VAL A 437 21.41 -12.07 -4.65
CA VAL A 437 22.44 -11.04 -4.79
C VAL A 437 23.65 -11.32 -3.90
N THR A 438 23.42 -11.70 -2.66
CA THR A 438 24.51 -12.03 -1.74
C THR A 438 25.33 -13.21 -2.26
N ILE A 439 24.66 -14.23 -2.79
CA ILE A 439 25.33 -15.37 -3.44
C ILE A 439 26.08 -14.91 -4.68
N LEU A 440 25.48 -14.09 -5.54
CA LEU A 440 26.14 -13.61 -6.75
C LEU A 440 27.41 -12.81 -6.43
N LEU A 441 27.33 -11.83 -5.54
CA LEU A 441 28.46 -10.94 -5.23
C LEU A 441 29.50 -11.65 -4.33
N ASN A 442 29.10 -12.04 -3.13
CA ASN A 442 30.05 -12.63 -2.17
C ASN A 442 30.47 -14.06 -2.55
N GLY A 443 29.58 -14.84 -3.17
CA GLY A 443 29.91 -16.15 -3.71
C GLY A 443 30.94 -16.07 -4.83
N SER A 444 30.85 -15.09 -5.74
CA SER A 444 31.86 -14.87 -6.78
C SER A 444 33.22 -14.52 -6.16
N ILE A 445 33.25 -13.67 -5.13
CA ILE A 445 34.48 -13.31 -4.43
C ILE A 445 35.04 -14.51 -3.68
N PHE A 446 34.16 -15.35 -3.09
CA PHE A 446 34.57 -16.61 -2.44
C PHE A 446 35.28 -17.57 -3.42
N ILE A 447 34.74 -17.73 -4.61
CA ILE A 447 35.33 -18.59 -5.66
C ILE A 447 36.71 -18.05 -6.07
N LEU A 448 36.83 -16.75 -6.27
CA LEU A 448 38.08 -16.13 -6.72
C LEU A 448 39.19 -16.13 -5.65
N HIS A 449 38.80 -16.04 -4.38
CA HIS A 449 39.72 -15.83 -3.26
C HIS A 449 39.54 -16.84 -2.12
N ASN A 450 39.20 -18.10 -2.43
CA ASN A 450 38.86 -19.14 -1.46
C ASN A 450 39.89 -19.32 -0.34
N ASN A 451 41.20 -19.31 -0.65
CA ASN A 451 42.27 -19.48 0.35
C ASN A 451 42.32 -18.28 1.34
N ILE A 452 42.13 -17.08 0.86
CA ILE A 452 42.19 -15.87 1.68
C ILE A 452 40.94 -15.75 2.56
N ILE A 453 39.78 -16.20 2.07
CA ILE A 453 38.55 -16.13 2.84
C ILE A 453 38.54 -17.08 4.03
N LYS A 454 39.24 -18.22 3.94
CA LYS A 454 39.39 -19.12 5.11
C LYS A 454 40.07 -18.41 6.29
N GLU A 455 41.02 -17.51 6.01
CA GLU A 455 41.70 -16.71 7.03
C GLU A 455 40.85 -15.54 7.50
N LYS A 456 40.04 -14.95 6.63
CA LYS A 456 39.17 -13.75 6.87
C LYS A 456 37.69 -14.10 6.97
N PHE A 457 37.33 -15.26 7.52
CA PHE A 457 35.95 -15.76 7.56
C PHE A 457 34.95 -14.77 8.19
N PHE A 458 35.34 -14.10 9.28
CA PHE A 458 34.46 -13.12 9.92
C PHE A 458 34.25 -11.86 9.07
N ALA A 459 35.26 -11.41 8.33
CA ALA A 459 35.11 -10.31 7.38
C ALA A 459 34.16 -10.70 6.22
N TYR A 460 34.23 -11.95 5.78
CA TYR A 460 33.33 -12.48 4.79
C TYR A 460 31.87 -12.55 5.28
N LEU A 461 31.64 -13.04 6.51
CA LEU A 461 30.31 -13.04 7.12
C LEU A 461 29.76 -11.62 7.32
N PHE A 462 30.62 -10.70 7.76
CA PHE A 462 30.27 -9.30 7.92
C PHE A 462 29.85 -8.67 6.60
N SER A 463 30.65 -8.79 5.54
CA SER A 463 30.33 -8.24 4.21
C SER A 463 29.07 -8.88 3.62
N SER A 464 28.93 -10.21 3.75
CA SER A 464 27.75 -10.92 3.26
C SER A 464 26.47 -10.49 3.99
N SER A 465 26.55 -10.27 5.30
CA SER A 465 25.42 -9.76 6.09
C SER A 465 25.03 -8.34 5.70
N ILE A 466 25.99 -7.46 5.39
CA ILE A 466 25.71 -6.09 4.91
C ILE A 466 24.96 -6.14 3.58
N VAL A 467 25.46 -6.89 2.60
CA VAL A 467 24.82 -7.03 1.28
C VAL A 467 23.40 -7.57 1.43
N PHE A 468 23.23 -8.66 2.17
CA PHE A 468 21.92 -9.25 2.41
C PHE A 468 20.94 -8.24 3.03
N ILE A 469 21.37 -7.54 4.09
CA ILE A 469 20.50 -6.66 4.86
C ILE A 469 20.13 -5.43 4.07
N PHE A 470 21.05 -4.79 3.34
CA PHE A 470 20.72 -3.64 2.52
C PHE A 470 19.70 -3.99 1.43
N MET A 471 19.86 -5.15 0.79
CA MET A 471 18.93 -5.66 -0.20
C MET A 471 17.56 -5.99 0.42
N PHE A 472 17.56 -6.63 1.58
CA PHE A 472 16.34 -6.99 2.31
C PHE A 472 15.55 -5.73 2.74
N ILE A 473 16.22 -4.76 3.37
CA ILE A 473 15.59 -3.50 3.80
C ILE A 473 14.99 -2.78 2.60
N ARG A 474 15.76 -2.62 1.54
CA ARG A 474 15.30 -1.99 0.31
C ARG A 474 14.04 -2.65 -0.25
N GLN A 475 14.07 -3.96 -0.42
CA GLN A 475 12.96 -4.69 -1.01
C GLN A 475 11.73 -4.68 -0.10
N ALA A 476 11.92 -4.85 1.20
CA ALA A 476 10.83 -4.82 2.18
C ALA A 476 10.17 -3.42 2.28
N LEU A 477 10.94 -2.33 2.18
CA LEU A 477 10.39 -0.96 2.14
C LEU A 477 9.56 -0.72 0.87
N ILE A 478 9.97 -1.28 -0.28
CA ILE A 478 9.18 -1.24 -1.52
C ILE A 478 7.85 -1.99 -1.32
N GLU A 479 7.88 -3.18 -0.74
CA GLU A 479 6.67 -3.97 -0.48
C GLU A 479 5.74 -3.27 0.52
N ILE A 480 6.27 -2.59 1.53
CA ILE A 480 5.45 -1.79 2.47
C ILE A 480 4.78 -0.62 1.73
N LYS A 481 5.53 0.12 0.91
CA LYS A 481 4.99 1.26 0.16
C LYS A 481 3.86 0.85 -0.77
N PHE A 482 4.02 -0.27 -1.48
CA PHE A 482 3.03 -0.73 -2.44
C PHE A 482 2.07 -1.81 -1.89
N SER A 483 2.07 -2.03 -0.56
CA SER A 483 1.30 -3.11 0.07
C SER A 483 -0.20 -3.08 -0.27
N GLN A 484 -0.81 -1.90 -0.37
CA GLN A 484 -2.21 -1.75 -0.74
C GLN A 484 -2.46 -2.17 -2.20
N SER A 485 -1.66 -1.65 -3.12
CA SER A 485 -1.76 -1.97 -4.55
C SER A 485 -1.41 -3.43 -4.84
N ASP A 486 -0.43 -3.99 -4.15
CA ASP A 486 -0.03 -5.38 -4.29
C ASP A 486 -1.16 -6.33 -3.87
N LYS A 487 -1.82 -6.05 -2.73
CA LYS A 487 -2.99 -6.82 -2.27
C LYS A 487 -4.16 -6.71 -3.24
N ILE A 488 -4.44 -5.52 -3.74
CA ILE A 488 -5.47 -5.25 -4.75
C ILE A 488 -5.18 -6.03 -6.04
N ALA A 489 -3.92 -6.06 -6.48
CA ALA A 489 -3.49 -6.81 -7.65
C ALA A 489 -3.44 -8.35 -7.43
N GLY A 490 -3.72 -8.81 -6.21
CA GLY A 490 -3.62 -10.21 -5.82
C GLY A 490 -2.18 -10.71 -5.71
N ALA A 491 -1.20 -9.81 -5.60
CA ALA A 491 0.19 -10.17 -5.37
C ALA A 491 0.40 -10.60 -3.92
N ILE A 492 1.08 -11.73 -3.74
CA ILE A 492 1.43 -12.23 -2.41
C ILE A 492 2.84 -11.73 -2.09
N THR A 493 2.96 -10.93 -1.02
CA THR A 493 4.22 -10.33 -0.55
C THR A 493 4.37 -10.57 0.96
N LEU A 494 5.49 -10.18 1.57
CA LEU A 494 5.67 -10.24 3.03
C LEU A 494 4.56 -9.50 3.77
N THR A 495 4.06 -8.39 3.21
CA THR A 495 2.96 -7.61 3.80
C THR A 495 1.60 -8.31 3.76
N SER A 496 1.50 -9.44 3.06
CA SER A 496 0.30 -10.30 3.10
C SER A 496 0.25 -11.19 4.35
N TYR A 497 1.42 -11.45 4.98
CA TYR A 497 1.56 -12.29 6.18
C TYR A 497 1.92 -11.50 7.43
N ILE A 498 2.69 -10.42 7.27
CA ILE A 498 3.18 -9.58 8.36
C ILE A 498 2.58 -8.18 8.17
N GLU A 499 1.93 -7.67 9.19
CA GLU A 499 1.42 -6.30 9.15
C GLU A 499 2.56 -5.30 8.84
N PRO A 500 2.33 -4.28 7.98
CA PRO A 500 3.36 -3.29 7.65
C PRO A 500 4.07 -2.69 8.87
N LYS A 501 3.34 -2.41 9.97
CA LYS A 501 3.92 -1.88 11.23
C LYS A 501 4.89 -2.86 11.88
N LYS A 502 4.58 -4.16 11.91
CA LYS A 502 5.48 -5.20 12.46
C LYS A 502 6.70 -5.41 11.55
N LEU A 503 6.47 -5.42 10.23
CA LEU A 503 7.56 -5.57 9.27
C LEU A 503 8.56 -4.40 9.37
N THR A 504 8.09 -3.18 9.57
CA THR A 504 8.94 -2.01 9.80
C THR A 504 9.76 -2.09 11.07
N PHE A 505 9.20 -2.62 12.15
CA PHE A 505 9.96 -2.89 13.37
C PHE A 505 11.08 -3.91 13.13
N ILE A 506 10.79 -5.00 12.41
CA ILE A 506 11.78 -6.01 12.02
C ILE A 506 12.90 -5.37 11.19
N ILE A 507 12.56 -4.56 10.18
CA ILE A 507 13.53 -3.88 9.32
C ILE A 507 14.45 -2.95 10.14
N GLY A 508 13.92 -2.29 11.17
CA GLY A 508 14.70 -1.42 12.06
C GLY A 508 15.72 -2.17 12.91
N ILE A 509 15.47 -3.43 13.25
CA ILE A 509 16.35 -4.26 14.10
C ILE A 509 17.38 -5.03 13.28
N VAL A 510 17.06 -5.46 12.07
CA VAL A 510 17.92 -6.30 11.22
C VAL A 510 19.35 -5.72 11.01
N PRO A 511 19.59 -4.39 10.97
CA PRO A 511 20.94 -3.82 10.92
C PRO A 511 21.86 -4.20 12.10
N ILE A 512 21.32 -4.74 13.19
CA ILE A 512 22.13 -5.22 14.32
C ILE A 512 22.96 -6.47 13.93
N ILE A 513 22.51 -7.25 12.95
CA ILE A 513 23.17 -8.53 12.57
C ILE A 513 24.62 -8.31 12.10
N PRO A 514 24.94 -7.43 11.13
CA PRO A 514 26.34 -7.18 10.77
C PRO A 514 27.17 -6.64 11.93
N ILE A 515 26.57 -5.81 12.79
CA ILE A 515 27.25 -5.30 13.98
C ILE A 515 27.67 -6.44 14.90
N LEU A 516 26.80 -7.45 15.09
CA LEU A 516 27.13 -8.63 15.87
C LEU A 516 28.29 -9.44 15.25
N PHE A 517 28.28 -9.66 13.93
CA PHE A 517 29.40 -10.35 13.26
C PHE A 517 30.71 -9.59 13.39
N MET A 518 30.67 -8.25 13.30
CA MET A 518 31.84 -7.42 13.52
C MET A 518 32.38 -7.57 14.95
N PHE A 519 31.52 -7.47 15.99
CA PHE A 519 31.93 -7.61 17.38
C PHE A 519 32.48 -9.01 17.69
N ILE A 520 31.85 -10.07 17.22
CA ILE A 520 32.33 -11.44 17.39
C ILE A 520 33.72 -11.59 16.75
N GLY A 521 33.91 -11.09 15.54
CA GLY A 521 35.20 -11.12 14.85
C GLY A 521 36.31 -10.38 15.60
N ILE A 522 35.97 -9.23 16.23
CA ILE A 522 36.89 -8.43 17.07
C ILE A 522 37.27 -9.21 18.34
N ILE A 523 36.29 -9.75 19.06
CA ILE A 523 36.51 -10.53 20.29
C ILE A 523 37.43 -11.75 20.00
N MET A 524 37.27 -12.36 18.84
CA MET A 524 38.10 -13.49 18.42
C MET A 524 39.50 -13.08 17.89
N GLY A 525 39.81 -11.77 17.86
CA GLY A 525 41.08 -11.26 17.34
C GLY A 525 41.27 -11.47 15.84
N LYS A 526 40.18 -11.74 15.10
CA LYS A 526 40.17 -12.02 13.66
C LYS A 526 39.70 -10.83 12.81
N PHE A 527 39.32 -9.71 13.45
CA PHE A 527 38.76 -8.54 12.78
C PHE A 527 39.27 -7.26 13.42
N SER A 528 39.78 -6.32 12.63
CA SER A 528 40.29 -5.03 13.13
C SER A 528 39.14 -4.03 13.26
N LEU A 529 38.96 -3.46 14.45
CA LEU A 529 37.98 -2.38 14.68
C LEU A 529 38.35 -1.12 13.90
N SER A 530 39.63 -0.71 13.93
CA SER A 530 40.10 0.53 13.30
C SER A 530 39.76 0.61 11.81
N ASN A 531 39.90 -0.49 11.08
CA ASN A 531 39.67 -0.52 9.63
C ASN A 531 38.20 -0.68 9.26
N ASN A 532 37.35 -1.14 10.18
CA ASN A 532 35.97 -1.50 9.83
C ASN A 532 34.90 -0.68 10.55
N ILE A 533 35.27 0.18 11.50
CA ILE A 533 34.36 1.06 12.23
C ILE A 533 33.60 2.03 11.29
N LYS A 534 34.23 2.42 10.18
CA LYS A 534 33.67 3.28 9.13
C LYS A 534 32.38 2.71 8.53
N TYR A 535 32.22 1.38 8.52
CA TYR A 535 31.04 0.70 7.97
C TYR A 535 29.84 0.68 8.92
N LEU A 536 30.01 1.11 10.18
CA LEU A 536 28.87 1.32 11.08
C LEU A 536 27.96 2.45 10.60
N ILE A 537 28.53 3.47 9.95
CA ILE A 537 27.77 4.63 9.44
C ILE A 537 26.68 4.20 8.46
N PRO A 538 26.95 3.49 7.34
CA PRO A 538 25.93 3.05 6.40
C PRO A 538 24.95 2.04 7.03
N ILE A 539 25.38 1.23 7.99
CA ILE A 539 24.52 0.27 8.70
C ILE A 539 23.50 1.02 9.55
N PHE A 540 23.91 1.96 10.41
CA PHE A 540 23.00 2.77 11.20
C PHE A 540 22.10 3.65 10.32
N TYR A 541 22.65 4.22 9.26
CA TYR A 541 21.89 5.02 8.31
C TYR A 541 20.75 4.21 7.67
N SER A 542 20.97 2.95 7.31
CA SER A 542 19.92 2.07 6.76
C SER A 542 18.78 1.83 7.76
N GLY A 543 19.09 1.72 9.05
CA GLY A 543 18.10 1.62 10.13
C GLY A 543 17.29 2.93 10.29
N ILE A 544 17.97 4.09 10.25
CA ILE A 544 17.33 5.41 10.35
C ILE A 544 16.38 5.66 9.18
N ILE A 545 16.77 5.32 7.95
CA ILE A 545 15.90 5.42 6.77
C ILE A 545 14.63 4.59 6.95
N SER A 546 14.79 3.37 7.44
CA SER A 546 13.64 2.51 7.73
C SER A 546 12.66 3.19 8.68
N PHE A 547 13.18 3.83 9.73
CA PHE A 547 12.37 4.55 10.70
C PHE A 547 11.71 5.83 10.13
N ILE A 548 12.42 6.59 9.27
CA ILE A 548 11.87 7.79 8.61
C ILE A 548 10.77 7.40 7.62
N ALA A 549 10.98 6.35 6.84
CA ALA A 549 9.99 5.83 5.90
C ALA A 549 8.68 5.39 6.60
N ILE A 550 8.77 5.02 7.88
CA ILE A 550 7.64 4.61 8.72
C ILE A 550 6.89 5.81 9.30
N ARG A 551 7.62 6.77 9.93
CA ARG A 551 7.01 7.90 10.64
C ARG A 551 6.27 8.86 9.72
N ARG A 552 6.78 9.08 8.53
CA ARG A 552 6.06 9.80 7.48
C ARG A 552 5.32 8.74 6.69
N ASN A 553 3.99 8.68 6.79
CA ASN A 553 3.19 7.80 5.95
C ASN A 553 3.83 7.77 4.56
N ALA A 554 4.12 6.58 4.03
CA ALA A 554 4.81 6.42 2.74
C ALA A 554 4.16 7.24 1.61
N ILE A 555 2.90 7.64 1.79
CA ILE A 555 2.09 8.53 0.94
C ILE A 555 2.65 9.96 0.88
N THR A 556 3.22 10.49 1.98
CA THR A 556 3.67 11.90 2.04
C THR A 556 5.09 12.11 1.49
N ILE A 557 5.88 11.04 1.37
CA ILE A 557 7.22 11.12 0.80
C ILE A 557 7.11 11.11 -0.72
N SER A 558 7.67 12.13 -1.38
CA SER A 558 7.70 12.15 -2.84
C SER A 558 8.37 10.87 -3.37
N ARG A 559 7.88 10.38 -4.50
CA ARG A 559 8.34 9.14 -5.13
C ARG A 559 9.86 9.14 -5.38
N HIS A 560 10.39 10.27 -5.83
CA HIS A 560 11.84 10.46 -6.07
C HIS A 560 12.65 10.38 -4.78
N LEU A 561 12.20 11.08 -3.74
CA LEU A 561 12.88 11.07 -2.44
C LEU A 561 12.86 9.67 -1.81
N PHE A 562 11.74 8.95 -1.94
CA PHE A 562 11.67 7.57 -1.46
C PHE A 562 12.68 6.66 -2.16
N SER A 563 12.71 6.67 -3.51
CA SER A 563 13.66 5.85 -4.28
C SER A 563 15.11 6.23 -3.96
N PHE A 564 15.42 7.52 -3.87
CA PHE A 564 16.74 7.99 -3.48
C PHE A 564 17.14 7.50 -2.09
N LEU A 565 16.24 7.62 -1.11
CA LEU A 565 16.51 7.21 0.27
C LEU A 565 16.80 5.71 0.39
N ILE A 566 16.00 4.85 -0.27
CA ILE A 566 16.17 3.39 -0.15
C ILE A 566 17.44 2.86 -0.84
N ASP A 567 17.95 3.57 -1.85
CA ASP A 567 19.16 3.20 -2.60
C ASP A 567 20.42 3.87 -2.05
N SER A 568 20.29 4.97 -1.29
CA SER A 568 21.42 5.75 -0.75
C SER A 568 22.37 4.98 0.19
N PRO A 569 21.94 3.93 0.97
CA PRO A 569 22.88 3.14 1.76
C PRO A 569 24.01 2.51 0.94
N LEU A 570 23.77 2.17 -0.34
CA LEU A 570 24.78 1.61 -1.23
C LEU A 570 25.91 2.61 -1.53
N TYR A 571 25.53 3.87 -1.72
CA TYR A 571 26.48 4.96 -1.98
C TYR A 571 27.25 5.36 -0.73
N ILE A 572 26.57 5.40 0.44
CA ILE A 572 27.23 5.68 1.72
C ILE A 572 28.20 4.57 2.10
N LEU A 573 27.86 3.30 1.78
CA LEU A 573 28.77 2.17 1.96
C LEU A 573 30.03 2.34 1.13
N PHE A 574 29.92 2.75 -0.13
CA PHE A 574 31.05 3.04 -0.98
C PHE A 574 31.88 4.21 -0.46
N LEU A 575 31.24 5.32 -0.06
CA LEU A 575 31.96 6.46 0.53
C LEU A 575 32.72 6.06 1.80
N ALA A 576 32.14 5.18 2.64
CA ALA A 576 32.85 4.63 3.79
C ALA A 576 34.08 3.82 3.38
N ALA A 577 34.04 3.10 2.26
CA ALA A 577 35.18 2.34 1.74
C ALA A 577 36.32 3.22 1.22
N LEU A 578 36.06 4.48 0.84
CA LEU A 578 37.08 5.42 0.38
C LEU A 578 37.83 6.12 1.52
N ILE A 579 37.29 6.12 2.73
CA ILE A 579 37.92 6.65 3.95
C ILE A 579 38.76 5.58 4.62
#